data_eff50abab679e0fdf9f9daadda865dae
#
_entry.id   eff50abab679e0fdf9f9daadda865dae
#
_cell.length_a   1.000
_cell.length_b   1.000
_cell.length_c   1.000
_cell.angle_alpha   90.00
_cell.angle_beta   90.00
_cell.angle_gamma   90.00
#
_symmetry.space_group_name_H-M   'P 1'
#
loop_
_entity.id
_entity.type
_entity.pdbx_description
1 polymer ?
#
loop_
_entity_poly.entity_id
_entity_poly.type
_entity_poly.pdbx_seq_one_letter_code
_entity_poly.pdbx_strand_id
1 'polypeptide(L)'
;MENTTWKKKKLNKHKSKTVRMDEKEEEEEESGCCFFCAIKEPDPRIRQPAVASFFDEMPYRADESGVLVLSALWNIAMTRPDDPELPSLGALRCMSLLIAKAVAEPASLLRHQNIYVPYYAAHVLGSYTIHLAELAELAVDAGAVSPLLDLLRGSLTWVEQRVAVRALGHLASYDSTFPAVAQHAEEVVALAMRVASTCLDTVYTEFVAVTPSEREQYHRDLLTRGLGGADMEDRRAEEWASQLQCWSLYLLCCFAYRDKSIHHLLCRDVGFLKDLCRMWGGLVNSDSPAGVGLVRILCRSEAGREAMAGCREVVESLCNLSRSSDDWQYMGVDCLLLLVDDHTTRPMVMDIAAPCLVDLAELQSLRARERIGDTITKALLLDFDHGAGALGGEAETAVKFLWELKVERKRREHRMSNKEATERTALAALKKRHGNEKFWSGNVEEATIRYTEALELCPLKMRKERLVLYSNRAQCHLLMQDPDAAISDATRALALARPANGHAKSLWRRSQAYDMKGMAKESLMDSIMFVNMLMDSDKGKERKLPYYAARMINKQMTAAGLFAGLASWDKTRKEDHDKKKNAVASSPSGCSLPTIEEEPWFCRRECKGKGEWRERR
;
A
#
# COMPACT_ATOMS: atom_id res chain seq x y z
N MET A 1 4.30 48.55 -25.10
CA MET A 1 3.40 49.70 -25.10
C MET A 1 2.10 49.14 -24.55
N GLU A 2 1.69 49.37 -23.33
CA GLU A 2 1.44 50.55 -22.53
C GLU A 2 1.59 50.26 -21.02
N ASN A 3 2.17 51.28 -20.39
CA ASN A 3 2.34 51.43 -18.95
C ASN A 3 1.02 51.76 -18.24
N THR A 4 0.76 51.18 -17.08
CA THR A 4 -0.15 51.78 -16.10
C THR A 4 0.48 51.77 -14.73
N THR A 5 0.90 52.95 -14.34
CA THR A 5 1.44 53.37 -13.08
C THR A 5 0.37 53.43 -11.99
N TRP A 6 0.64 52.87 -10.80
CA TRP A 6 -0.17 53.04 -9.59
C TRP A 6 0.34 54.20 -8.73
N LYS A 7 -0.52 55.19 -8.50
CA LYS A 7 -0.30 56.40 -7.70
C LYS A 7 -0.20 56.09 -6.22
N LYS A 8 0.87 56.60 -5.58
CA LYS A 8 1.02 56.71 -4.12
C LYS A 8 0.06 57.79 -3.60
N LYS A 9 -0.84 57.46 -2.66
CA LYS A 9 -1.55 58.44 -1.83
C LYS A 9 -0.74 58.74 -0.59
N LYS A 10 -0.38 60.01 -0.40
CA LYS A 10 0.20 60.61 0.80
C LYS A 10 -0.89 60.69 1.88
N LEU A 11 -0.63 60.22 3.10
CA LEU A 11 -1.44 60.53 4.29
C LEU A 11 -0.72 61.58 5.12
N ASN A 12 -1.51 62.58 5.52
CA ASN A 12 -1.11 63.77 6.24
C ASN A 12 -0.65 63.50 7.68
N LYS A 13 0.38 64.24 8.05
CA LYS A 13 0.87 64.40 9.43
C LYS A 13 -0.11 65.28 10.22
N HIS A 14 -0.67 64.73 11.30
CA HIS A 14 -1.22 65.55 12.39
C HIS A 14 -0.15 65.66 13.50
N LYS A 15 0.22 66.88 13.81
CA LYS A 15 1.01 67.26 15.00
C LYS A 15 0.07 67.23 16.22
N SER A 16 0.43 66.51 17.28
CA SER A 16 -0.15 66.74 18.59
C SER A 16 0.92 66.91 19.65
N LYS A 17 0.60 67.76 20.53
CA LYS A 17 1.39 68.47 21.55
C LYS A 17 2.09 67.53 22.53
N THR A 18 3.32 67.94 22.89
CA THR A 18 4.13 67.48 24.01
C THR A 18 3.42 67.78 25.33
N VAL A 19 3.14 66.75 26.12
CA VAL A 19 2.90 66.86 27.56
C VAL A 19 4.01 66.06 28.23
N ARG A 20 4.84 66.76 29.06
CA ARG A 20 5.77 66.15 29.99
C ARG A 20 4.98 65.47 31.07
N MET A 21 5.19 64.19 31.30
CA MET A 21 4.83 63.46 32.51
C MET A 21 6.03 62.65 32.98
N ASP A 22 6.18 62.64 34.25
CA ASP A 22 7.25 62.22 35.11
C ASP A 22 7.78 60.81 34.83
N GLU A 23 9.09 60.65 34.94
CA GLU A 23 9.82 59.40 35.03
C GLU A 23 9.34 58.62 36.25
N LYS A 24 8.50 57.58 36.00
CA LYS A 24 8.40 56.40 36.85
C LYS A 24 9.20 55.30 36.15
N GLU A 25 10.19 54.81 36.86
CA GLU A 25 10.85 53.57 36.59
C GLU A 25 9.81 52.47 36.43
N GLU A 26 9.40 52.14 35.18
CA GLU A 26 8.75 50.90 34.86
C GLU A 26 9.84 49.84 34.88
N GLU A 27 9.78 48.95 35.86
CA GLU A 27 10.45 47.66 35.81
C GLU A 27 10.09 47.04 34.43
N GLU A 28 11.04 47.00 33.53
CA GLU A 28 10.96 46.20 32.33
C GLU A 28 10.79 44.73 32.79
N GLU A 29 9.52 44.25 32.87
CA GLU A 29 9.29 42.82 32.75
C GLU A 29 10.00 42.39 31.47
N GLU A 30 11.06 41.61 31.61
CA GLU A 30 11.70 40.87 30.52
C GLU A 30 10.60 40.04 29.84
N SER A 31 9.90 40.61 28.86
CA SER A 31 8.97 39.88 28.02
C SER A 31 9.83 38.90 27.22
N GLY A 32 9.88 37.66 27.70
CA GLY A 32 10.58 36.55 27.06
C GLY A 32 10.28 36.53 25.57
N CYS A 33 11.30 36.51 24.75
CA CYS A 33 11.19 36.50 23.30
C CYS A 33 10.29 35.30 22.88
N CYS A 34 9.31 35.53 22.01
CA CYS A 34 8.43 34.43 21.54
C CYS A 34 9.20 33.40 20.73
N PHE A 35 8.73 32.15 20.66
CA PHE A 35 9.37 31.06 19.91
C PHE A 35 9.82 31.47 18.50
N PHE A 36 8.97 32.21 17.77
CA PHE A 36 9.23 32.62 16.39
C PHE A 36 10.37 33.66 16.28
N CYS A 37 10.58 34.46 17.33
CA CYS A 37 11.70 35.35 17.41
C CYS A 37 12.98 34.59 17.77
N ALA A 38 12.88 33.68 18.75
CA ALA A 38 14.01 32.86 19.20
C ALA A 38 14.57 31.99 18.05
N ILE A 39 13.74 31.32 17.28
CA ILE A 39 14.21 30.44 16.19
C ILE A 39 14.80 31.20 15.00
N LYS A 40 14.47 32.47 14.84
CA LYS A 40 15.03 33.35 13.78
C LYS A 40 16.34 34.03 14.17
N GLU A 41 16.74 33.91 15.41
CA GLU A 41 17.99 34.47 15.89
C GLU A 41 19.18 33.83 15.14
N PRO A 42 20.02 34.62 14.43
CA PRO A 42 21.10 34.06 13.63
C PRO A 42 22.28 33.54 14.48
N ASP A 43 22.51 34.09 15.68
CA ASP A 43 23.58 33.61 16.57
C ASP A 43 23.10 32.34 17.34
N PRO A 44 23.71 31.18 17.11
CA PRO A 44 23.36 29.94 17.82
C PRO A 44 23.53 30.05 19.34
N ARG A 45 24.43 30.92 19.84
CA ARG A 45 24.68 31.08 21.27
C ARG A 45 23.51 31.76 21.99
N ILE A 46 22.73 32.56 21.28
CA ILE A 46 21.52 33.21 21.78
C ILE A 46 20.31 32.35 21.47
N ARG A 47 20.23 31.83 20.24
CA ARG A 47 19.11 31.02 19.75
C ARG A 47 18.89 29.73 20.56
N GLN A 48 19.97 28.97 20.76
CA GLN A 48 19.84 27.62 21.36
C GLN A 48 19.33 27.67 22.81
N PRO A 49 19.86 28.51 23.72
CA PRO A 49 19.33 28.62 25.08
C PRO A 49 17.87 29.10 25.11
N ALA A 50 17.51 30.07 24.25
CA ALA A 50 16.16 30.61 24.21
C ALA A 50 15.13 29.53 23.70
N VAL A 51 15.50 28.76 22.69
CA VAL A 51 14.68 27.68 22.18
C VAL A 51 14.56 26.50 23.18
N ALA A 52 15.66 26.17 23.88
CA ALA A 52 15.64 25.12 24.90
C ALA A 52 14.74 25.50 26.09
N SER A 53 14.88 26.74 26.61
CA SER A 53 13.98 27.24 27.67
C SER A 53 12.49 27.19 27.24
N PHE A 54 12.23 27.54 25.99
CA PHE A 54 10.88 27.47 25.46
C PHE A 54 10.31 26.03 25.48
N PHE A 55 11.10 25.02 25.08
CA PHE A 55 10.69 23.61 25.12
C PHE A 55 10.50 23.09 26.54
N ASP A 56 11.28 23.54 27.51
CA ASP A 56 11.12 23.16 28.91
C ASP A 56 9.83 23.74 29.54
N GLU A 57 9.45 24.94 29.15
CA GLU A 57 8.30 25.63 29.70
C GLU A 57 6.98 25.31 29.01
N MET A 58 7.01 25.03 27.69
CA MET A 58 5.81 24.84 26.86
C MET A 58 4.80 23.83 27.42
N PRO A 59 5.18 22.66 27.96
CA PRO A 59 4.21 21.69 28.50
C PRO A 59 3.40 22.23 29.69
N TYR A 60 3.89 23.25 30.37
CA TYR A 60 3.31 23.82 31.59
C TYR A 60 2.57 25.14 31.34
N ARG A 61 2.77 25.77 30.19
CA ARG A 61 2.08 27.01 29.80
C ARG A 61 0.64 26.71 29.38
N ALA A 62 -0.28 27.61 29.73
CA ALA A 62 -1.66 27.63 29.22
C ALA A 62 -1.76 28.69 28.10
N ASP A 63 -0.93 28.57 27.06
CA ASP A 63 -0.79 29.58 26.02
C ASP A 63 -1.57 29.20 24.76
N GLU A 64 -2.38 30.15 24.25
CA GLU A 64 -3.11 30.01 22.98
C GLU A 64 -2.21 29.86 21.76
N SER A 65 -0.95 30.31 21.84
CA SER A 65 0.03 30.23 20.74
C SER A 65 0.63 28.83 20.56
N GLY A 66 0.42 27.90 21.51
CA GLY A 66 1.05 26.58 21.52
C GLY A 66 0.79 25.78 20.25
N VAL A 67 -0.44 25.77 19.71
CA VAL A 67 -0.79 25.06 18.47
C VAL A 67 -0.06 25.63 17.25
N LEU A 68 0.10 26.96 17.17
CA LEU A 68 0.83 27.60 16.07
C LEU A 68 2.31 27.21 16.10
N VAL A 69 2.92 27.15 17.29
CA VAL A 69 4.30 26.69 17.47
C VAL A 69 4.44 25.22 17.05
N LEU A 70 3.54 24.36 17.49
CA LEU A 70 3.54 22.93 17.11
C LEU A 70 3.37 22.72 15.60
N SER A 71 2.49 23.48 14.96
CA SER A 71 2.32 23.45 13.51
C SER A 71 3.59 23.89 12.77
N ALA A 72 4.29 24.91 13.30
CA ALA A 72 5.57 25.35 12.75
C ALA A 72 6.68 24.31 12.96
N LEU A 73 6.77 23.70 14.15
CA LEU A 73 7.69 22.60 14.45
C LEU A 73 7.45 21.40 13.55
N TRP A 74 6.20 21.04 13.33
CA TRP A 74 5.84 19.99 12.39
C TRP A 74 6.36 20.30 10.97
N ASN A 75 6.16 21.51 10.47
CA ASN A 75 6.70 21.94 9.18
C ASN A 75 8.23 21.83 9.12
N ILE A 76 8.94 22.23 10.18
CA ILE A 76 10.40 22.11 10.28
C ILE A 76 10.80 20.64 10.26
N ALA A 77 10.19 19.80 11.09
CA ALA A 77 10.46 18.37 11.18
C ALA A 77 10.20 17.63 9.85
N MET A 78 9.17 18.03 9.11
CA MET A 78 8.85 17.45 7.79
C MET A 78 9.85 17.88 6.70
N THR A 79 10.33 19.12 6.76
CA THR A 79 11.26 19.65 5.75
C THR A 79 12.71 19.29 6.01
N ARG A 80 13.08 19.13 7.28
CA ARG A 80 14.43 18.80 7.75
C ARG A 80 14.39 17.70 8.83
N PRO A 81 13.96 16.48 8.49
CA PRO A 81 13.81 15.39 9.46
C PRO A 81 15.15 14.91 10.02
N ASP A 82 16.25 15.19 9.34
CA ASP A 82 17.61 14.76 9.71
C ASP A 82 18.39 15.84 10.49
N ASP A 83 17.77 16.99 10.77
CA ASP A 83 18.40 18.10 11.49
C ASP A 83 18.32 17.87 13.02
N PRO A 84 19.44 17.64 13.72
CA PRO A 84 19.45 17.32 15.15
C PRO A 84 19.31 18.55 16.05
N GLU A 85 19.28 19.78 15.52
CA GLU A 85 19.30 20.98 16.35
C GLU A 85 18.12 21.01 17.34
N LEU A 86 16.89 20.98 16.84
CA LEU A 86 15.70 21.05 17.72
C LEU A 86 15.53 19.80 18.60
N PRO A 87 15.76 18.56 18.12
CA PRO A 87 15.80 17.38 18.97
C PRO A 87 16.77 17.51 20.15
N SER A 88 18.00 17.98 19.92
CA SER A 88 19.02 18.14 20.96
C SER A 88 18.70 19.23 21.98
N LEU A 89 17.85 20.20 21.62
CA LEU A 89 17.37 21.26 22.49
C LEU A 89 16.12 20.89 23.31
N GLY A 90 15.69 19.64 23.29
CA GLY A 90 14.59 19.13 24.11
C GLY A 90 13.24 19.05 23.40
N ALA A 91 13.16 19.29 22.09
CA ALA A 91 11.91 19.24 21.34
C ALA A 91 11.17 17.89 21.53
N LEU A 92 11.89 16.75 21.45
CA LEU A 92 11.27 15.42 21.56
C LEU A 92 10.70 15.17 22.97
N ARG A 93 11.39 15.64 24.01
CA ARG A 93 10.89 15.56 25.39
C ARG A 93 9.64 16.43 25.60
N CYS A 94 9.67 17.66 25.07
CA CYS A 94 8.51 18.54 25.08
C CYS A 94 7.29 17.85 24.41
N MET A 95 7.46 17.25 23.22
CA MET A 95 6.39 16.55 22.53
C MET A 95 5.85 15.37 23.34
N SER A 96 6.72 14.57 23.95
CA SER A 96 6.33 13.43 24.80
C SER A 96 5.48 13.88 25.99
N LEU A 97 5.88 14.95 26.68
CA LEU A 97 5.17 15.53 27.82
C LEU A 97 3.80 16.11 27.41
N LEU A 98 3.72 16.77 26.25
CA LEU A 98 2.47 17.31 25.73
C LEU A 98 1.45 16.22 25.43
N ILE A 99 1.88 15.10 24.84
CA ILE A 99 1.00 13.94 24.59
C ILE A 99 0.55 13.33 25.92
N ALA A 100 1.47 13.10 26.86
CA ALA A 100 1.15 12.54 28.17
C ALA A 100 0.10 13.40 28.92
N LYS A 101 0.28 14.73 28.90
CA LYS A 101 -0.68 15.67 29.49
C LYS A 101 -2.05 15.62 28.79
N ALA A 102 -2.06 15.58 27.46
CA ALA A 102 -3.30 15.51 26.69
C ALA A 102 -4.12 14.25 27.01
N VAL A 103 -3.45 13.11 27.20
CA VAL A 103 -4.10 11.84 27.59
C VAL A 103 -4.55 11.85 29.05
N ALA A 104 -3.73 12.40 29.96
CA ALA A 104 -4.05 12.44 31.39
C ALA A 104 -5.18 13.42 31.73
N GLU A 105 -5.31 14.51 30.96
CA GLU A 105 -6.26 15.60 31.20
C GLU A 105 -7.12 15.88 29.97
N PRO A 106 -8.04 14.99 29.56
CA PRO A 106 -8.86 15.20 28.34
C PRO A 106 -9.68 16.50 28.36
N ALA A 107 -10.07 16.97 29.55
CA ALA A 107 -10.77 18.26 29.70
C ALA A 107 -9.93 19.48 29.28
N SER A 108 -8.60 19.34 29.26
CA SER A 108 -7.70 20.40 28.80
C SER A 108 -7.73 20.56 27.28
N LEU A 109 -8.06 19.49 26.53
CA LEU A 109 -8.19 19.51 25.07
C LEU A 109 -9.36 20.37 24.58
N LEU A 110 -10.39 20.54 25.41
CA LEU A 110 -11.57 21.38 25.09
C LEU A 110 -11.29 22.86 25.25
N ARG A 111 -10.12 23.24 25.78
CA ARG A 111 -9.73 24.63 25.95
C ARG A 111 -8.98 25.14 24.73
N HIS A 112 -9.40 26.28 24.20
CA HIS A 112 -8.77 26.88 23.02
C HIS A 112 -8.65 25.89 21.84
N GLN A 113 -7.47 25.78 21.24
CA GLN A 113 -7.16 24.86 20.16
C GLN A 113 -6.31 23.65 20.61
N ASN A 114 -6.31 23.34 21.91
CA ASN A 114 -5.46 22.27 22.46
C ASN A 114 -5.76 20.88 21.89
N ILE A 115 -6.95 20.68 21.29
CA ILE A 115 -7.32 19.43 20.64
C ILE A 115 -6.34 19.03 19.51
N TYR A 116 -5.63 19.99 18.90
CA TYR A 116 -4.63 19.71 17.86
C TYR A 116 -3.26 19.31 18.42
N VAL A 117 -3.02 19.55 19.72
CA VAL A 117 -1.70 19.36 20.35
C VAL A 117 -1.20 17.92 20.23
N PRO A 118 -1.95 16.87 20.62
CA PRO A 118 -1.45 15.50 20.57
C PRO A 118 -1.14 15.02 19.15
N TYR A 119 -1.93 15.44 18.17
CA TYR A 119 -1.69 15.13 16.77
C TYR A 119 -0.34 15.71 16.28
N TYR A 120 -0.13 17.02 16.44
CA TYR A 120 1.10 17.66 15.99
C TYR A 120 2.32 17.14 16.76
N ALA A 121 2.20 16.95 18.07
CA ALA A 121 3.29 16.42 18.89
C ALA A 121 3.72 15.02 18.46
N ALA A 122 2.78 14.09 18.26
CA ALA A 122 3.07 12.75 17.78
C ALA A 122 3.61 12.76 16.34
N HIS A 123 3.14 13.69 15.50
CA HIS A 123 3.63 13.84 14.13
C HIS A 123 5.07 14.37 14.08
N VAL A 124 5.44 15.32 14.96
CA VAL A 124 6.80 15.80 15.12
C VAL A 124 7.74 14.66 15.54
N LEU A 125 7.36 13.89 16.58
CA LEU A 125 8.11 12.70 17.00
C LEU A 125 8.32 11.73 15.82
N GLY A 126 7.25 11.36 15.11
CA GLY A 126 7.34 10.45 13.96
C GLY A 126 8.16 11.00 12.79
N SER A 127 8.26 12.33 12.63
CA SER A 127 9.05 12.93 11.55
C SER A 127 10.55 12.88 11.83
N TYR A 128 10.97 13.16 13.06
CA TYR A 128 12.39 13.09 13.44
C TYR A 128 12.92 11.67 13.57
N THR A 129 12.06 10.68 13.83
CA THR A 129 12.50 9.28 14.06
C THR A 129 12.59 8.44 12.79
N ILE A 130 12.34 9.02 11.59
CA ILE A 130 12.20 8.22 10.35
C ILE A 130 13.54 7.85 9.70
N HIS A 131 14.58 8.68 9.79
CA HIS A 131 15.78 8.53 8.98
C HIS A 131 17.05 8.19 9.76
N LEU A 132 17.15 8.64 10.99
CA LEU A 132 18.36 8.55 11.82
C LEU A 132 18.08 7.79 13.11
N ALA A 133 18.87 6.74 13.37
CA ALA A 133 18.78 5.95 14.59
C ALA A 133 19.07 6.81 15.83
N GLU A 134 20.01 7.75 15.74
CA GLU A 134 20.40 8.65 16.83
C GLU A 134 19.23 9.53 17.29
N LEU A 135 18.40 10.00 16.35
CA LEU A 135 17.21 10.78 16.71
C LEU A 135 16.09 9.91 17.27
N ALA A 136 16.00 8.65 16.83
CA ALA A 136 15.10 7.67 17.43
C ALA A 136 15.52 7.32 18.87
N GLU A 137 16.82 7.19 19.14
CA GLU A 137 17.38 7.00 20.49
C GLU A 137 17.04 8.18 21.39
N LEU A 138 17.28 9.41 20.93
CA LEU A 138 16.89 10.62 21.67
C LEU A 138 15.38 10.66 21.97
N ALA A 139 14.52 10.17 21.07
CA ALA A 139 13.08 10.10 21.32
C ALA A 139 12.73 9.07 22.41
N VAL A 140 13.40 7.92 22.43
CA VAL A 140 13.25 6.90 23.48
C VAL A 140 13.72 7.46 24.83
N ASP A 141 14.88 8.09 24.88
CA ASP A 141 15.44 8.72 26.10
C ASP A 141 14.54 9.85 26.61
N ALA A 142 13.85 10.55 25.69
CA ALA A 142 12.84 11.54 25.99
C ALA A 142 11.51 10.96 26.50
N GLY A 143 11.39 9.63 26.63
CA GLY A 143 10.21 8.94 27.14
C GLY A 143 9.03 8.88 26.17
N ALA A 144 9.28 8.90 24.84
CA ALA A 144 8.23 8.97 23.83
C ALA A 144 7.37 7.68 23.73
N VAL A 145 7.87 6.51 24.13
CA VAL A 145 7.20 5.22 23.91
C VAL A 145 5.84 5.16 24.62
N SER A 146 5.79 5.48 25.93
CA SER A 146 4.56 5.36 26.72
C SER A 146 3.43 6.29 26.21
N PRO A 147 3.66 7.60 25.99
CA PRO A 147 2.62 8.48 25.45
C PRO A 147 2.13 8.07 24.05
N LEU A 148 3.03 7.60 23.18
CA LEU A 148 2.64 7.07 21.86
C LEU A 148 1.80 5.80 21.99
N LEU A 149 2.10 4.93 22.95
CA LEU A 149 1.30 3.74 23.22
C LEU A 149 -0.09 4.09 23.77
N ASP A 150 -0.20 5.12 24.61
CA ASP A 150 -1.49 5.63 25.07
C ASP A 150 -2.38 6.11 23.91
N LEU A 151 -1.78 6.82 22.94
CA LEU A 151 -2.50 7.19 21.71
C LEU A 151 -2.90 5.96 20.89
N LEU A 152 -2.03 4.96 20.77
CA LEU A 152 -2.34 3.73 20.03
C LEU A 152 -3.48 2.93 20.69
N ARG A 153 -3.62 2.96 22.02
CA ARG A 153 -4.77 2.38 22.76
C ARG A 153 -6.11 2.96 22.32
N GLY A 154 -6.12 4.13 21.68
CA GLY A 154 -7.31 4.85 21.30
C GLY A 154 -7.83 5.76 22.40
N SER A 155 -6.93 6.28 23.23
CA SER A 155 -7.28 7.25 24.28
C SER A 155 -7.89 8.55 23.73
N LEU A 156 -7.65 8.82 22.45
CA LEU A 156 -8.25 9.93 21.70
C LEU A 156 -8.97 9.37 20.46
N THR A 157 -8.58 9.77 19.25
CA THR A 157 -9.26 9.34 18.02
C THR A 157 -8.34 8.55 17.08
N TRP A 158 -8.91 8.03 15.99
CA TRP A 158 -8.17 7.32 14.95
C TRP A 158 -7.09 8.19 14.27
N VAL A 159 -7.26 9.52 14.33
CA VAL A 159 -6.31 10.48 13.75
C VAL A 159 -4.98 10.46 14.52
N GLU A 160 -5.05 10.48 15.84
CA GLU A 160 -3.88 10.37 16.72
C GLU A 160 -3.30 8.96 16.69
N GLN A 161 -4.13 7.92 16.61
CA GLN A 161 -3.65 6.54 16.44
C GLN A 161 -2.76 6.41 15.20
N ARG A 162 -3.12 7.06 14.08
CA ARG A 162 -2.36 7.01 12.82
C ARG A 162 -0.93 7.54 12.99
N VAL A 163 -0.77 8.69 13.62
CA VAL A 163 0.55 9.28 13.81
C VAL A 163 1.36 8.57 14.90
N ALA A 164 0.68 8.03 15.90
CA ALA A 164 1.31 7.25 16.97
C ALA A 164 1.86 5.91 16.47
N VAL A 165 1.07 5.13 15.73
CA VAL A 165 1.52 3.84 15.18
C VAL A 165 2.67 4.02 14.19
N ARG A 166 2.67 5.12 13.42
CA ARG A 166 3.78 5.48 12.55
C ARG A 166 5.05 5.73 13.35
N ALA A 167 4.99 6.56 14.39
CA ALA A 167 6.14 6.87 15.24
C ALA A 167 6.67 5.62 15.96
N LEU A 168 5.79 4.79 16.53
CA LEU A 168 6.16 3.50 17.14
C LEU A 168 6.79 2.55 16.11
N GLY A 169 6.29 2.54 14.88
CA GLY A 169 6.86 1.77 13.77
C GLY A 169 8.30 2.19 13.44
N HIS A 170 8.58 3.50 13.43
CA HIS A 170 9.94 4.00 13.25
C HIS A 170 10.85 3.60 14.42
N LEU A 171 10.40 3.77 15.67
CA LEU A 171 11.16 3.34 16.86
C LEU A 171 11.42 1.82 16.86
N ALA A 172 10.45 1.01 16.41
CA ALA A 172 10.61 -0.43 16.31
C ALA A 172 11.49 -0.87 15.11
N SER A 173 11.82 0.03 14.19
CA SER A 173 12.61 -0.31 12.99
C SER A 173 14.13 -0.33 13.22
N TYR A 174 14.64 0.28 14.28
CA TYR A 174 16.06 0.31 14.60
C TYR A 174 16.40 -0.70 15.69
N ASP A 175 17.56 -1.33 15.59
CA ASP A 175 18.01 -2.34 16.57
C ASP A 175 18.28 -1.72 17.96
N SER A 176 18.70 -0.47 18.00
CA SER A 176 18.99 0.27 19.24
C SER A 176 17.73 0.66 20.02
N THR A 177 16.64 0.99 19.36
CA THR A 177 15.40 1.46 20.00
C THR A 177 14.31 0.38 20.11
N PHE A 178 14.40 -0.69 19.32
CA PHE A 178 13.46 -1.82 19.38
C PHE A 178 13.25 -2.37 20.80
N PRO A 179 14.29 -2.57 21.65
CA PRO A 179 14.11 -3.10 23.00
C PRO A 179 13.16 -2.27 23.87
N ALA A 180 13.15 -0.94 23.71
CA ALA A 180 12.26 -0.06 24.47
C ALA A 180 10.78 -0.26 24.08
N VAL A 181 10.50 -0.46 22.79
CA VAL A 181 9.13 -0.75 22.32
C VAL A 181 8.75 -2.19 22.64
N ALA A 182 9.70 -3.13 22.60
CA ALA A 182 9.49 -4.55 22.87
C ALA A 182 9.16 -4.86 24.33
N GLN A 183 9.46 -3.96 25.27
CA GLN A 183 8.98 -4.09 26.66
C GLN A 183 7.44 -4.19 26.75
N HIS A 184 6.75 -3.69 25.74
CA HIS A 184 5.28 -3.71 25.62
C HIS A 184 4.79 -4.63 24.48
N ALA A 185 5.59 -5.63 24.08
CA ALA A 185 5.38 -6.42 22.85
C ALA A 185 3.99 -7.02 22.73
N GLU A 186 3.50 -7.74 23.76
CA GLU A 186 2.18 -8.37 23.70
C GLU A 186 1.06 -7.36 23.48
N GLU A 187 1.11 -6.24 24.18
CA GLU A 187 0.11 -5.18 24.06
C GLU A 187 0.20 -4.47 22.70
N VAL A 188 1.40 -4.07 22.28
CA VAL A 188 1.63 -3.38 21.00
C VAL A 188 1.17 -4.24 19.84
N VAL A 189 1.51 -5.54 19.85
CA VAL A 189 1.12 -6.47 18.79
C VAL A 189 -0.39 -6.66 18.77
N ALA A 190 -1.03 -6.88 19.91
CA ALA A 190 -2.48 -7.04 19.98
C ALA A 190 -3.23 -5.77 19.51
N LEU A 191 -2.75 -4.58 19.91
CA LEU A 191 -3.31 -3.31 19.47
C LEU A 191 -3.13 -3.09 17.96
N ALA A 192 -1.93 -3.35 17.43
CA ALA A 192 -1.64 -3.19 16.01
C ALA A 192 -2.46 -4.15 15.14
N MET A 193 -2.65 -5.42 15.56
CA MET A 193 -3.54 -6.37 14.89
C MET A 193 -4.97 -5.87 14.85
N ARG A 194 -5.50 -5.44 16.00
CA ARG A 194 -6.85 -4.90 16.10
C ARG A 194 -7.03 -3.68 15.20
N VAL A 195 -6.14 -2.69 15.29
CA VAL A 195 -6.21 -1.47 14.48
C VAL A 195 -6.11 -1.80 13.00
N ALA A 196 -5.21 -2.69 12.58
CA ALA A 196 -5.11 -3.11 11.17
C ALA A 196 -6.41 -3.70 10.64
N SER A 197 -7.12 -4.52 11.45
CA SER A 197 -8.39 -5.15 11.04
C SER A 197 -9.57 -4.19 11.06
N THR A 198 -9.60 -3.19 11.96
CA THR A 198 -10.82 -2.38 12.20
C THR A 198 -10.75 -0.95 11.71
N CYS A 199 -9.57 -0.42 11.37
CA CYS A 199 -9.40 1.02 11.11
C CYS A 199 -10.24 1.54 9.93
N LEU A 200 -10.44 0.75 8.88
CA LEU A 200 -11.27 1.15 7.74
C LEU A 200 -12.73 1.31 8.16
N ASP A 201 -13.27 0.35 8.91
CA ASP A 201 -14.64 0.40 9.42
C ASP A 201 -14.82 1.52 10.46
N THR A 202 -13.81 1.72 11.32
CA THR A 202 -13.80 2.80 12.33
C THR A 202 -13.88 4.16 11.64
N VAL A 203 -12.99 4.44 10.70
CA VAL A 203 -12.97 5.74 9.98
C VAL A 203 -14.24 5.92 9.16
N TYR A 204 -14.73 4.86 8.52
CA TYR A 204 -16.00 4.93 7.81
C TYR A 204 -17.15 5.30 8.75
N THR A 205 -17.29 4.60 9.87
CA THR A 205 -18.41 4.79 10.81
C THR A 205 -18.32 6.13 11.54
N GLU A 206 -17.12 6.52 11.98
CA GLU A 206 -16.93 7.72 12.82
C GLU A 206 -16.84 9.01 12.01
N PHE A 207 -16.51 8.93 10.71
CA PHE A 207 -16.28 10.12 9.91
C PHE A 207 -17.02 10.11 8.55
N VAL A 208 -16.80 9.10 7.69
CA VAL A 208 -17.33 9.13 6.31
C VAL A 208 -18.85 8.99 6.29
N ALA A 209 -19.43 8.10 7.11
CA ALA A 209 -20.87 7.91 7.23
C ALA A 209 -21.59 9.02 8.02
N VAL A 210 -20.83 9.87 8.74
CA VAL A 210 -21.38 11.00 9.48
C VAL A 210 -21.71 12.15 8.53
N THR A 211 -22.85 12.81 8.75
CA THR A 211 -23.25 13.94 7.92
C THR A 211 -22.22 15.07 8.03
N PRO A 212 -21.87 15.78 6.94
CA PRO A 212 -20.81 16.78 6.94
C PRO A 212 -20.98 17.90 7.99
N SER A 213 -22.22 18.19 8.38
CA SER A 213 -22.53 19.20 9.41
C SER A 213 -22.29 18.73 10.85
N GLU A 214 -22.20 17.41 11.05
CA GLU A 214 -22.03 16.78 12.37
C GLU A 214 -20.61 16.29 12.60
N ARG A 215 -19.74 16.36 11.55
CA ARG A 215 -18.33 15.99 11.66
C ARG A 215 -17.58 16.94 12.57
N GLU A 216 -16.72 16.38 13.41
CA GLU A 216 -15.83 17.15 14.26
C GLU A 216 -14.95 18.12 13.44
N GLN A 217 -15.00 19.40 13.80
CA GLN A 217 -14.31 20.46 13.04
C GLN A 217 -12.79 20.21 12.96
N TYR A 218 -12.17 19.75 14.04
CA TYR A 218 -10.73 19.53 14.05
C TYR A 218 -10.29 18.40 13.11
N HIS A 219 -11.09 17.33 12.93
CA HIS A 219 -10.84 16.29 11.94
C HIS A 219 -10.86 16.87 10.52
N ARG A 220 -11.86 17.68 10.21
CA ARG A 220 -12.00 18.34 8.91
C ARG A 220 -10.83 19.28 8.62
N ASP A 221 -10.40 20.05 9.62
CA ASP A 221 -9.27 20.97 9.49
C ASP A 221 -7.95 20.23 9.28
N LEU A 222 -7.70 19.12 9.98
CA LEU A 222 -6.52 18.29 9.80
C LEU A 222 -6.49 17.61 8.43
N LEU A 223 -7.63 17.11 7.96
CA LEU A 223 -7.74 16.42 6.67
C LEU A 223 -7.57 17.36 5.47
N THR A 224 -8.20 18.55 5.51
CA THR A 224 -8.32 19.42 4.34
C THR A 224 -7.85 20.85 4.57
N ARG A 225 -7.52 21.25 5.81
CA ARG A 225 -7.22 22.64 6.21
C ARG A 225 -8.37 23.59 5.85
N GLY A 226 -9.62 23.10 5.92
CA GLY A 226 -10.81 23.87 5.53
C GLY A 226 -10.95 24.10 4.02
N LEU A 227 -10.14 23.44 3.19
CA LEU A 227 -10.21 23.52 1.73
C LEU A 227 -10.93 22.29 1.18
N GLY A 228 -11.76 22.49 0.16
CA GLY A 228 -12.55 21.42 -0.45
C GLY A 228 -13.90 21.20 0.24
N GLY A 229 -14.72 20.33 -0.33
CA GLY A 229 -16.03 19.95 0.23
C GLY A 229 -15.99 18.56 0.85
N ALA A 230 -17.15 18.04 1.23
CA ALA A 230 -17.33 16.73 1.84
C ALA A 230 -16.64 15.59 1.03
N ASP A 231 -16.70 15.65 -0.29
CA ASP A 231 -16.05 14.64 -1.16
C ASP A 231 -14.52 14.60 -0.97
N MET A 232 -13.89 15.76 -0.69
CA MET A 232 -12.46 15.82 -0.42
C MET A 232 -12.15 15.31 1.00
N GLU A 233 -12.98 15.64 1.96
CA GLU A 233 -12.86 15.15 3.33
C GLU A 233 -12.96 13.62 3.36
N ASP A 234 -13.96 13.03 2.67
CA ASP A 234 -14.14 11.58 2.58
C ASP A 234 -12.91 10.90 1.95
N ARG A 235 -12.45 11.42 0.82
CA ARG A 235 -11.28 10.88 0.14
C ARG A 235 -10.02 10.92 0.99
N ARG A 236 -9.80 12.01 1.74
CA ARG A 236 -8.66 12.13 2.65
C ARG A 236 -8.80 11.23 3.87
N ALA A 237 -10.00 11.06 4.40
CA ALA A 237 -10.26 10.14 5.50
C ALA A 237 -9.99 8.68 5.09
N GLU A 238 -10.44 8.26 3.91
CA GLU A 238 -10.14 6.94 3.35
C GLU A 238 -8.63 6.74 3.14
N GLU A 239 -7.93 7.74 2.63
CA GLU A 239 -6.47 7.70 2.49
C GLU A 239 -5.78 7.54 3.85
N TRP A 240 -6.20 8.28 4.87
CA TRP A 240 -5.62 8.19 6.21
C TRP A 240 -5.97 6.88 6.91
N ALA A 241 -7.16 6.32 6.69
CA ALA A 241 -7.53 4.99 7.18
C ALA A 241 -6.60 3.91 6.57
N SER A 242 -6.36 4.01 5.28
CA SER A 242 -5.42 3.12 4.59
C SER A 242 -3.98 3.27 5.09
N GLN A 243 -3.53 4.50 5.37
CA GLN A 243 -2.23 4.74 5.99
C GLN A 243 -2.15 4.16 7.40
N LEU A 244 -3.20 4.30 8.21
CA LEU A 244 -3.28 3.72 9.56
C LEU A 244 -3.14 2.20 9.51
N GLN A 245 -3.83 1.53 8.57
CA GLN A 245 -3.68 0.10 8.32
C GLN A 245 -2.24 -0.28 7.97
N CYS A 246 -1.66 0.43 7.01
CA CYS A 246 -0.29 0.16 6.56
C CYS A 246 0.76 0.35 7.64
N TRP A 247 0.64 1.41 8.46
CA TRP A 247 1.56 1.63 9.56
C TRP A 247 1.42 0.59 10.67
N SER A 248 0.19 0.12 10.94
CA SER A 248 -0.05 -0.97 11.88
C SER A 248 0.61 -2.28 11.40
N LEU A 249 0.44 -2.61 10.13
CA LEU A 249 1.10 -3.77 9.51
C LEU A 249 2.63 -3.62 9.48
N TYR A 250 3.14 -2.42 9.24
CA TYR A 250 4.57 -2.16 9.29
C TYR A 250 5.16 -2.40 10.69
N LEU A 251 4.49 -1.90 11.73
CA LEU A 251 4.87 -2.15 13.12
C LEU A 251 4.90 -3.66 13.43
N LEU A 252 3.87 -4.40 13.00
CA LEU A 252 3.83 -5.87 13.11
C LEU A 252 4.98 -6.54 12.36
N CYS A 253 5.34 -6.06 11.17
CA CYS A 253 6.51 -6.55 10.44
C CYS A 253 7.82 -6.33 11.19
N CYS A 254 7.99 -5.17 11.84
CA CYS A 254 9.17 -4.89 12.65
C CYS A 254 9.30 -5.89 13.82
N PHE A 255 8.21 -6.16 14.51
CA PHE A 255 8.18 -7.16 15.57
C PHE A 255 8.43 -8.58 15.04
N ALA A 256 7.67 -9.03 14.06
CA ALA A 256 7.79 -10.37 13.50
C ALA A 256 9.17 -10.66 12.90
N TYR A 257 9.86 -9.65 12.37
CA TYR A 257 11.21 -9.81 11.84
C TYR A 257 12.27 -10.00 12.93
N ARG A 258 12.13 -9.29 14.06
CA ARG A 258 13.12 -9.27 15.13
C ARG A 258 12.87 -10.32 16.20
N ASP A 259 11.61 -10.61 16.48
CA ASP A 259 11.22 -11.52 17.57
C ASP A 259 10.30 -12.64 17.05
N LYS A 260 10.90 -13.82 16.87
CA LYS A 260 10.15 -15.01 16.44
C LYS A 260 9.13 -15.50 17.47
N SER A 261 9.26 -15.11 18.73
CA SER A 261 8.29 -15.49 19.77
C SER A 261 6.91 -14.89 19.50
N ILE A 262 6.87 -13.73 18.81
CA ILE A 262 5.64 -13.05 18.42
C ILE A 262 4.86 -13.79 17.33
N HIS A 263 5.51 -14.67 16.56
CA HIS A 263 4.82 -15.41 15.49
C HIS A 263 3.64 -16.23 16.01
N HIS A 264 3.73 -16.81 17.20
CA HIS A 264 2.63 -17.58 17.77
C HIS A 264 1.41 -16.70 18.11
N LEU A 265 1.64 -15.44 18.55
CA LEU A 265 0.55 -14.50 18.82
C LEU A 265 -0.18 -14.12 17.51
N LEU A 266 0.58 -13.82 16.46
CA LEU A 266 0.04 -13.45 15.14
C LEU A 266 -0.69 -14.62 14.48
N CYS A 267 -0.15 -15.83 14.60
CA CYS A 267 -0.69 -17.04 13.96
C CYS A 267 -1.87 -17.66 14.72
N ARG A 268 -2.04 -17.35 16.01
CA ARG A 268 -3.14 -17.87 16.82
C ARG A 268 -4.50 -17.32 16.38
N ASP A 269 -4.54 -16.11 15.88
CA ASP A 269 -5.76 -15.45 15.44
C ASP A 269 -6.03 -15.72 13.96
N VAL A 270 -6.81 -16.79 13.69
CA VAL A 270 -7.23 -17.16 12.33
C VAL A 270 -8.07 -16.06 11.68
N GLY A 271 -8.83 -15.29 12.47
CA GLY A 271 -9.61 -14.15 11.97
C GLY A 271 -8.68 -13.09 11.38
N PHE A 272 -7.63 -12.72 12.13
CA PHE A 272 -6.60 -11.79 11.66
C PHE A 272 -5.90 -12.30 10.39
N LEU A 273 -5.56 -13.60 10.30
CA LEU A 273 -4.94 -14.16 9.10
C LEU A 273 -5.84 -14.04 7.86
N LYS A 274 -7.14 -14.22 8.01
CA LYS A 274 -8.12 -14.01 6.93
C LYS A 274 -8.26 -12.54 6.56
N ASP A 275 -8.31 -11.66 7.55
CA ASP A 275 -8.35 -10.22 7.32
C ASP A 275 -7.08 -9.74 6.63
N LEU A 276 -5.92 -10.28 7.02
CA LEU A 276 -4.62 -9.97 6.42
C LEU A 276 -4.61 -10.20 4.90
N CYS A 277 -5.38 -11.18 4.39
CA CYS A 277 -5.54 -11.41 2.95
C CYS A 277 -6.19 -10.23 2.20
N ARG A 278 -6.93 -9.38 2.89
CA ARG A 278 -7.56 -8.18 2.33
C ARG A 278 -6.64 -6.95 2.40
N MET A 279 -5.57 -7.02 3.21
CA MET A 279 -4.66 -5.92 3.52
C MET A 279 -3.35 -5.95 2.71
N TRP A 280 -3.32 -6.63 1.55
CA TRP A 280 -2.09 -6.84 0.76
C TRP A 280 -1.70 -5.67 -0.15
N GLY A 281 -1.70 -4.48 0.36
CA GLY A 281 -1.56 -3.29 -0.44
C GLY A 281 -2.84 -3.06 -1.25
N GLY A 282 -3.46 -1.94 -1.08
CA GLY A 282 -4.61 -1.53 -1.88
C GLY A 282 -4.14 -0.69 -3.05
N LEU A 283 -5.05 -0.38 -3.94
CA LEU A 283 -4.85 0.62 -4.98
C LEU A 283 -4.48 2.00 -4.40
N VAL A 284 -4.86 2.25 -3.15
CA VAL A 284 -4.55 3.50 -2.42
C VAL A 284 -3.13 3.48 -1.86
N ASN A 285 -2.58 2.29 -1.54
CA ASN A 285 -1.23 2.10 -1.00
C ASN A 285 -0.45 1.08 -1.83
N SER A 286 -0.39 1.28 -3.13
CA SER A 286 0.36 0.42 -4.07
C SER A 286 1.84 0.26 -3.70
N ASP A 287 2.39 1.20 -2.93
CA ASP A 287 3.80 1.23 -2.54
C ASP A 287 4.08 0.52 -1.21
N SER A 288 3.06 0.08 -0.47
CA SER A 288 3.25 -0.61 0.81
C SER A 288 2.96 -2.12 0.73
N PRO A 289 4.00 -2.97 0.77
CA PRO A 289 3.85 -4.42 0.79
C PRO A 289 3.55 -4.97 2.19
N ALA A 290 3.16 -4.12 3.16
CA ALA A 290 3.18 -4.46 4.58
C ALA A 290 2.40 -5.74 4.89
N GLY A 291 1.19 -5.92 4.34
CA GLY A 291 0.40 -7.11 4.57
C GLY A 291 1.04 -8.39 4.04
N VAL A 292 1.39 -8.43 2.75
CA VAL A 292 2.08 -9.59 2.15
C VAL A 292 3.50 -9.73 2.69
N GLY A 293 4.14 -8.63 3.08
CA GLY A 293 5.44 -8.64 3.75
C GLY A 293 5.38 -9.38 5.09
N LEU A 294 4.33 -9.13 5.88
CA LEU A 294 4.10 -9.85 7.14
C LEU A 294 3.89 -11.34 6.90
N VAL A 295 3.03 -11.74 5.94
CA VAL A 295 2.84 -13.15 5.56
C VAL A 295 4.18 -13.80 5.19
N ARG A 296 5.00 -13.10 4.41
CA ARG A 296 6.32 -13.62 3.99
C ARG A 296 7.29 -13.79 5.16
N ILE A 297 7.27 -12.89 6.15
CA ILE A 297 8.07 -13.03 7.37
C ILE A 297 7.59 -14.25 8.16
N LEU A 298 6.29 -14.41 8.34
CA LEU A 298 5.69 -15.54 9.05
C LEU A 298 6.00 -16.88 8.36
N CYS A 299 5.92 -16.97 7.03
CA CYS A 299 6.27 -18.18 6.28
C CYS A 299 7.73 -18.65 6.45
N ARG A 300 8.62 -17.80 6.99
CA ARG A 300 10.01 -18.21 7.31
C ARG A 300 10.15 -19.02 8.59
N SER A 301 9.14 -19.02 9.45
CA SER A 301 9.09 -19.87 10.65
C SER A 301 8.19 -21.08 10.42
N GLU A 302 8.46 -22.17 11.12
CA GLU A 302 7.66 -23.41 11.07
C GLU A 302 6.22 -23.13 11.49
N ALA A 303 6.02 -22.55 12.69
CA ALA A 303 4.69 -22.18 13.18
C ALA A 303 3.91 -21.26 12.23
N GLY A 304 4.60 -20.32 11.57
CA GLY A 304 3.98 -19.45 10.57
C GLY A 304 3.57 -20.22 9.32
N ARG A 305 4.41 -21.13 8.81
CA ARG A 305 4.06 -21.97 7.66
C ARG A 305 2.86 -22.86 7.97
N GLU A 306 2.84 -23.52 9.12
CA GLU A 306 1.70 -24.35 9.53
C GLU A 306 0.40 -23.56 9.63
N ALA A 307 0.44 -22.37 10.25
CA ALA A 307 -0.73 -21.50 10.36
C ALA A 307 -1.23 -21.02 8.98
N MET A 308 -0.31 -20.61 8.09
CA MET A 308 -0.67 -20.17 6.73
C MET A 308 -1.21 -21.32 5.89
N ALA A 309 -0.59 -22.50 5.95
CA ALA A 309 -1.04 -23.70 5.23
C ALA A 309 -2.39 -24.20 5.75
N GLY A 310 -2.64 -24.08 7.06
CA GLY A 310 -3.91 -24.44 7.70
C GLY A 310 -5.07 -23.50 7.37
N CYS A 311 -4.81 -22.33 6.78
CA CYS A 311 -5.82 -21.38 6.37
C CYS A 311 -5.96 -21.37 4.83
N ARG A 312 -6.98 -22.08 4.32
CA ARG A 312 -7.24 -22.22 2.88
C ARG A 312 -7.34 -20.87 2.16
N GLU A 313 -8.02 -19.91 2.77
CA GLU A 313 -8.21 -18.56 2.21
C GLU A 313 -6.88 -17.82 2.02
N VAL A 314 -5.91 -18.04 2.91
CA VAL A 314 -4.55 -17.49 2.77
C VAL A 314 -3.86 -18.08 1.55
N VAL A 315 -3.91 -19.40 1.38
CA VAL A 315 -3.26 -20.08 0.25
C VAL A 315 -3.90 -19.66 -1.09
N GLU A 316 -5.22 -19.59 -1.15
CA GLU A 316 -5.95 -19.10 -2.34
C GLU A 316 -5.58 -17.67 -2.68
N SER A 317 -5.49 -16.81 -1.67
CA SER A 317 -5.09 -15.41 -1.85
C SER A 317 -3.63 -15.28 -2.30
N LEU A 318 -2.72 -16.11 -1.78
CA LEU A 318 -1.32 -16.17 -2.26
C LEU A 318 -1.25 -16.64 -3.72
N CYS A 319 -2.11 -17.58 -4.13
CA CYS A 319 -2.23 -18.00 -5.51
C CYS A 319 -2.68 -16.84 -6.42
N ASN A 320 -3.67 -16.08 -6.00
CA ASN A 320 -4.12 -14.90 -6.75
C ASN A 320 -3.02 -13.85 -6.87
N LEU A 321 -2.33 -13.56 -5.77
CA LEU A 321 -1.20 -12.63 -5.75
C LEU A 321 -0.04 -13.10 -6.64
N SER A 322 0.26 -14.41 -6.66
CA SER A 322 1.32 -14.97 -7.50
C SER A 322 1.01 -14.89 -8.99
N ARG A 323 -0.27 -14.84 -9.37
CA ARG A 323 -0.74 -14.61 -10.74
C ARG A 323 -0.89 -13.13 -11.09
N SER A 324 -0.75 -12.22 -10.12
CA SER A 324 -0.91 -10.79 -10.36
C SER A 324 0.09 -10.27 -11.39
N SER A 325 -0.18 -9.11 -11.94
CA SER A 325 0.71 -8.43 -12.89
C SER A 325 1.49 -7.30 -12.25
N ASP A 326 1.25 -7.05 -10.96
CA ASP A 326 1.89 -6.00 -10.18
C ASP A 326 3.27 -6.40 -9.62
N ASP A 327 3.87 -5.44 -8.95
CA ASP A 327 5.20 -5.60 -8.36
C ASP A 327 5.25 -6.58 -7.17
N TRP A 328 4.10 -7.03 -6.67
CA TRP A 328 4.01 -7.94 -5.51
C TRP A 328 3.96 -9.41 -5.90
N GLN A 329 3.81 -9.72 -7.18
CA GLN A 329 3.74 -11.09 -7.71
C GLN A 329 4.85 -11.99 -7.13
N TYR A 330 6.09 -11.47 -7.04
CA TYR A 330 7.22 -12.24 -6.53
C TYR A 330 7.07 -12.64 -5.05
N MET A 331 6.37 -11.83 -4.24
CA MET A 331 6.15 -12.14 -2.82
C MET A 331 5.15 -13.29 -2.66
N GLY A 332 4.09 -13.31 -3.47
CA GLY A 332 3.15 -14.42 -3.52
C GLY A 332 3.82 -15.74 -3.93
N VAL A 333 4.65 -15.69 -4.98
CA VAL A 333 5.44 -16.85 -5.42
C VAL A 333 6.40 -17.33 -4.33
N ASP A 334 7.10 -16.42 -3.65
CA ASP A 334 8.00 -16.78 -2.55
C ASP A 334 7.28 -17.48 -1.39
N CYS A 335 6.13 -16.93 -0.96
CA CYS A 335 5.35 -17.52 0.11
C CYS A 335 4.88 -18.93 -0.27
N LEU A 336 4.34 -19.11 -1.46
CA LEU A 336 3.90 -20.42 -1.95
C LEU A 336 5.07 -21.42 -2.03
N LEU A 337 6.24 -20.98 -2.50
CA LEU A 337 7.42 -21.86 -2.54
C LEU A 337 7.87 -22.28 -1.13
N LEU A 338 7.86 -21.37 -0.14
CA LEU A 338 8.18 -21.70 1.25
C LEU A 338 7.21 -22.75 1.84
N LEU A 339 5.92 -22.68 1.48
CA LEU A 339 4.92 -23.65 1.92
C LEU A 339 5.03 -25.00 1.19
N VAL A 340 5.41 -24.98 -0.09
CA VAL A 340 5.57 -26.19 -0.92
C VAL A 340 6.89 -26.92 -0.64
N ASP A 341 7.95 -26.20 -0.31
CA ASP A 341 9.27 -26.80 -0.01
C ASP A 341 9.31 -27.47 1.38
N ASP A 342 8.41 -27.11 2.29
CA ASP A 342 8.32 -27.69 3.63
C ASP A 342 7.50 -28.98 3.61
N HIS A 343 8.06 -30.08 4.14
CA HIS A 343 7.46 -31.42 4.11
C HIS A 343 6.16 -31.53 4.92
N THR A 344 5.98 -30.70 5.95
CA THR A 344 4.78 -30.70 6.81
C THR A 344 3.62 -29.97 6.17
N THR A 345 3.90 -28.81 5.54
CA THR A 345 2.86 -27.97 4.94
C THR A 345 2.56 -28.32 3.47
N ARG A 346 3.52 -28.96 2.78
CA ARG A 346 3.37 -29.39 1.38
C ARG A 346 2.05 -30.14 1.10
N PRO A 347 1.70 -31.23 1.83
CA PRO A 347 0.46 -31.96 1.56
C PRO A 347 -0.79 -31.12 1.79
N MET A 348 -0.73 -30.11 2.65
CA MET A 348 -1.85 -29.23 2.96
C MET A 348 -2.16 -28.22 1.83
N VAL A 349 -1.14 -27.80 1.10
CA VAL A 349 -1.25 -26.69 0.14
C VAL A 349 -1.22 -27.13 -1.33
N MET A 350 -0.74 -28.34 -1.64
CA MET A 350 -0.49 -28.78 -3.01
C MET A 350 -1.73 -28.73 -3.90
N ASP A 351 -2.91 -29.13 -3.39
CA ASP A 351 -4.14 -29.13 -4.20
C ASP A 351 -4.56 -27.73 -4.68
N ILE A 352 -4.17 -26.69 -3.94
CA ILE A 352 -4.47 -25.29 -4.28
C ILE A 352 -3.30 -24.65 -5.02
N ALA A 353 -2.08 -24.86 -4.52
CA ALA A 353 -0.89 -24.16 -4.99
C ALA A 353 -0.35 -24.73 -6.33
N ALA A 354 -0.40 -26.06 -6.54
CA ALA A 354 0.19 -26.66 -7.71
C ALA A 354 -0.45 -26.20 -9.02
N PRO A 355 -1.79 -26.16 -9.19
CA PRO A 355 -2.40 -25.66 -10.42
C PRO A 355 -1.99 -24.20 -10.73
N CYS A 356 -1.87 -23.38 -9.68
CA CYS A 356 -1.46 -22.00 -9.81
C CYS A 356 0.00 -21.86 -10.23
N LEU A 357 0.91 -22.53 -9.52
CA LEU A 357 2.35 -22.46 -9.77
C LEU A 357 2.75 -23.04 -11.13
N VAL A 358 2.04 -24.06 -11.61
CA VAL A 358 2.26 -24.64 -12.94
C VAL A 358 2.01 -23.63 -14.06
N ASP A 359 1.07 -22.71 -13.91
CA ASP A 359 0.85 -21.63 -14.88
C ASP A 359 2.05 -20.68 -14.99
N LEU A 360 2.84 -20.57 -13.91
CA LEU A 360 4.02 -19.73 -13.80
C LEU A 360 5.34 -20.47 -14.13
N ALA A 361 5.28 -21.76 -14.45
CA ALA A 361 6.48 -22.60 -14.67
C ALA A 361 7.40 -22.10 -15.80
N GLU A 362 6.91 -21.25 -16.70
CA GLU A 362 7.69 -20.66 -17.78
C GLU A 362 8.10 -19.20 -17.52
N LEU A 363 7.84 -18.67 -16.34
CA LEU A 363 8.25 -17.34 -15.92
C LEU A 363 9.80 -17.30 -15.82
N GLN A 364 10.42 -16.35 -16.52
CA GLN A 364 11.88 -16.28 -16.54
C GLN A 364 12.43 -15.42 -15.41
N SER A 365 11.94 -14.21 -15.30
CA SER A 365 12.41 -13.27 -14.29
C SER A 365 11.28 -12.41 -13.77
N LEU A 366 11.38 -12.07 -12.49
CA LEU A 366 10.58 -11.02 -11.83
C LEU A 366 11.55 -10.10 -11.11
N ARG A 367 11.62 -8.84 -11.53
CA ARG A 367 12.60 -7.87 -11.02
C ARG A 367 14.04 -8.40 -11.11
N ALA A 368 14.76 -8.42 -10.01
CA ALA A 368 16.14 -8.93 -9.92
C ALA A 368 16.26 -10.47 -9.83
N ARG A 369 15.13 -11.19 -9.78
CA ARG A 369 15.12 -12.65 -9.66
C ARG A 369 15.02 -13.30 -11.01
N GLU A 370 15.96 -14.16 -11.32
CA GLU A 370 16.02 -14.94 -12.54
C GLU A 370 15.58 -16.38 -12.30
N ARG A 371 15.17 -17.06 -13.38
CA ARG A 371 14.86 -18.50 -13.42
C ARG A 371 13.78 -18.96 -12.45
N ILE A 372 12.79 -18.11 -12.17
CA ILE A 372 11.70 -18.41 -11.22
C ILE A 372 10.92 -19.65 -11.64
N GLY A 373 10.62 -19.80 -12.93
CA GLY A 373 9.93 -20.99 -13.43
C GLY A 373 10.73 -22.28 -13.26
N ASP A 374 12.06 -22.22 -13.25
CA ASP A 374 12.91 -23.39 -12.96
C ASP A 374 12.83 -23.73 -11.45
N THR A 375 12.83 -22.74 -10.57
CA THR A 375 12.63 -22.93 -9.12
C THR A 375 11.27 -23.55 -8.83
N ILE A 376 10.20 -23.02 -9.42
CA ILE A 376 8.84 -23.58 -9.31
C ILE A 376 8.83 -25.04 -9.81
N THR A 377 9.44 -25.29 -10.97
CA THR A 377 9.50 -26.64 -11.55
C THR A 377 10.20 -27.62 -10.62
N LYS A 378 11.33 -27.20 -10.03
CA LYS A 378 12.07 -28.02 -9.07
C LYS A 378 11.26 -28.32 -7.82
N ALA A 379 10.63 -27.30 -7.22
CA ALA A 379 9.81 -27.44 -6.02
C ALA A 379 8.63 -28.40 -6.24
N LEU A 380 7.90 -28.26 -7.35
CA LEU A 380 6.73 -29.11 -7.63
C LEU A 380 7.09 -30.55 -7.99
N LEU A 381 8.22 -30.79 -8.67
CA LEU A 381 8.65 -32.11 -9.12
C LEU A 381 9.58 -32.84 -8.14
N LEU A 382 9.84 -32.28 -6.93
CA LEU A 382 10.83 -32.81 -5.98
C LEU A 382 10.62 -34.30 -5.67
N ASP A 383 9.38 -34.73 -5.48
CA ASP A 383 9.01 -36.09 -5.08
C ASP A 383 8.29 -36.89 -6.17
N PHE A 384 8.19 -36.35 -7.40
CA PHE A 384 7.40 -36.96 -8.46
C PHE A 384 7.99 -38.28 -8.98
N ASP A 385 9.33 -38.37 -9.03
CA ASP A 385 10.07 -39.58 -9.49
C ASP A 385 10.04 -40.73 -8.47
N HIS A 386 9.75 -40.45 -7.20
CA HIS A 386 9.87 -41.44 -6.11
C HIS A 386 8.54 -42.11 -5.72
N GLY A 387 7.45 -41.81 -6.41
CA GLY A 387 6.13 -42.40 -6.12
C GLY A 387 5.61 -42.05 -4.70
N ALA A 388 6.19 -41.07 -4.06
CA ALA A 388 5.90 -40.70 -2.71
C ALA A 388 4.56 -39.96 -2.62
N GLY A 389 3.54 -40.66 -2.11
CA GLY A 389 2.26 -40.12 -1.73
C GLY A 389 1.38 -39.76 -2.93
N ALA A 390 0.25 -40.41 -3.06
CA ALA A 390 -0.73 -40.06 -4.08
C ALA A 390 -1.17 -38.60 -3.90
N LEU A 391 -0.64 -37.71 -4.74
CA LEU A 391 -1.23 -36.40 -4.95
C LEU A 391 -2.66 -36.67 -5.44
N GLY A 392 -3.66 -36.07 -4.81
CA GLY A 392 -5.06 -36.23 -5.24
C GLY A 392 -5.46 -35.18 -6.28
N GLY A 393 -6.51 -35.46 -7.04
CA GLY A 393 -7.29 -34.48 -7.76
C GLY A 393 -6.53 -33.54 -8.72
N GLU A 394 -6.67 -32.24 -8.51
CA GLU A 394 -6.14 -31.20 -9.38
C GLU A 394 -4.61 -31.08 -9.31
N ALA A 395 -4.00 -31.31 -8.14
CA ALA A 395 -2.56 -31.27 -7.97
C ALA A 395 -1.86 -32.34 -8.82
N GLU A 396 -2.38 -33.57 -8.83
CA GLU A 396 -1.82 -34.66 -9.65
C GLU A 396 -1.85 -34.30 -11.13
N THR A 397 -2.97 -33.78 -11.60
CA THR A 397 -3.16 -33.36 -13.00
C THR A 397 -2.18 -32.22 -13.36
N ALA A 398 -2.04 -31.24 -12.47
CA ALA A 398 -1.14 -30.12 -12.67
C ALA A 398 0.34 -30.57 -12.72
N VAL A 399 0.76 -31.43 -11.80
CA VAL A 399 2.14 -31.93 -11.74
C VAL A 399 2.46 -32.84 -12.93
N LYS A 400 1.53 -33.69 -13.35
CA LYS A 400 1.69 -34.50 -14.58
C LYS A 400 1.84 -33.63 -15.83
N PHE A 401 1.03 -32.57 -15.94
CA PHE A 401 1.17 -31.61 -17.03
C PHE A 401 2.55 -30.92 -16.99
N LEU A 402 3.03 -30.55 -15.82
CA LEU A 402 4.35 -29.92 -15.66
C LEU A 402 5.47 -30.89 -16.05
N TRP A 403 5.39 -32.16 -15.64
CA TRP A 403 6.34 -33.20 -16.01
C TRP A 403 6.39 -33.39 -17.52
N GLU A 404 5.22 -33.55 -18.16
CA GLU A 404 5.12 -33.66 -19.61
C GLU A 404 5.77 -32.44 -20.31
N LEU A 405 5.47 -31.22 -19.84
CA LEU A 405 5.97 -29.98 -20.44
C LEU A 405 7.50 -29.82 -20.27
N LYS A 406 8.03 -30.03 -19.06
CA LYS A 406 9.40 -29.67 -18.68
C LYS A 406 10.40 -30.81 -18.84
N VAL A 407 9.95 -32.06 -18.75
CA VAL A 407 10.81 -33.23 -18.79
C VAL A 407 10.62 -33.99 -20.12
N GLU A 408 9.43 -34.58 -20.34
CA GLU A 408 9.22 -35.47 -21.49
C GLU A 408 9.27 -34.72 -22.81
N ARG A 409 8.57 -33.62 -22.91
CA ARG A 409 8.58 -32.84 -24.16
C ARG A 409 9.94 -32.21 -24.44
N LYS A 410 10.66 -31.73 -23.41
CA LYS A 410 12.02 -31.23 -23.57
C LYS A 410 12.98 -32.31 -24.03
N ARG A 411 12.86 -33.55 -23.49
CA ARG A 411 13.62 -34.71 -23.94
C ARG A 411 13.33 -35.06 -25.43
N ARG A 412 12.03 -35.08 -25.81
CA ARG A 412 11.64 -35.33 -27.21
C ARG A 412 12.19 -34.26 -28.15
N GLU A 413 12.03 -32.98 -27.80
CA GLU A 413 12.50 -31.88 -28.65
C GLU A 413 14.02 -31.83 -28.76
N HIS A 414 14.77 -32.25 -27.74
CA HIS A 414 16.23 -32.35 -27.80
C HIS A 414 16.71 -33.43 -28.79
N ARG A 415 15.94 -34.49 -28.99
CA ARG A 415 16.27 -35.58 -29.92
C ARG A 415 15.78 -35.33 -31.35
N MET A 416 14.98 -34.29 -31.57
CA MET A 416 14.45 -33.96 -32.89
C MET A 416 15.52 -33.42 -33.83
N SER A 417 15.43 -33.82 -35.09
CA SER A 417 16.18 -33.20 -36.16
C SER A 417 15.68 -31.79 -36.47
N ASN A 418 16.54 -30.95 -37.05
CA ASN A 418 16.12 -29.61 -37.48
C ASN A 418 14.98 -29.65 -38.52
N LYS A 419 14.93 -30.65 -39.37
CA LYS A 419 13.88 -30.85 -40.38
C LYS A 419 12.53 -31.11 -39.67
N GLU A 420 12.49 -32.04 -38.75
CA GLU A 420 11.30 -32.37 -37.96
C GLU A 420 10.80 -31.18 -37.14
N ALA A 421 11.71 -30.42 -36.49
CA ALA A 421 11.36 -29.21 -35.75
C ALA A 421 10.73 -28.14 -36.66
N THR A 422 11.21 -28.01 -37.91
CA THR A 422 10.65 -27.08 -38.90
C THR A 422 9.25 -27.53 -39.36
N GLU A 423 9.09 -28.84 -39.66
CA GLU A 423 7.79 -29.43 -40.03
C GLU A 423 6.76 -29.26 -38.93
N ARG A 424 7.11 -29.52 -37.66
CA ARG A 424 6.23 -29.28 -36.51
C ARG A 424 5.85 -27.83 -36.37
N THR A 425 6.77 -26.90 -36.56
CA THR A 425 6.48 -25.45 -36.52
C THR A 425 5.50 -25.04 -37.61
N ALA A 426 5.65 -25.56 -38.84
CA ALA A 426 4.75 -25.30 -39.95
C ALA A 426 3.34 -25.88 -39.66
N LEU A 427 3.26 -27.08 -39.12
CA LEU A 427 2.00 -27.71 -38.76
C LEU A 427 1.30 -26.99 -37.61
N ALA A 428 2.04 -26.52 -36.59
CA ALA A 428 1.50 -25.67 -35.52
C ALA A 428 0.92 -24.37 -36.07
N ALA A 429 1.59 -23.73 -37.02
CA ALA A 429 1.11 -22.53 -37.71
C ALA A 429 -0.17 -22.81 -38.52
N LEU A 430 -0.26 -23.97 -39.17
CA LEU A 430 -1.48 -24.39 -39.88
C LEU A 430 -2.65 -24.60 -38.91
N LYS A 431 -2.42 -25.35 -37.81
CA LYS A 431 -3.43 -25.56 -36.77
C LYS A 431 -3.92 -24.23 -36.15
N LYS A 432 -3.00 -23.29 -35.93
CA LYS A 432 -3.34 -21.94 -35.46
C LYS A 432 -4.27 -21.21 -36.47
N ARG A 433 -4.00 -21.32 -37.77
CA ARG A 433 -4.90 -20.72 -38.79
C ARG A 433 -6.28 -21.35 -38.78
N HIS A 434 -6.37 -22.67 -38.74
CA HIS A 434 -7.66 -23.36 -38.64
C HIS A 434 -8.40 -22.97 -37.33
N GLY A 435 -7.68 -22.82 -36.20
CA GLY A 435 -8.26 -22.32 -34.97
C GLY A 435 -8.83 -20.91 -35.12
N ASN A 436 -8.10 -20.00 -35.80
CA ASN A 436 -8.60 -18.67 -36.11
C ASN A 436 -9.84 -18.69 -37.01
N GLU A 437 -9.85 -19.54 -38.07
CA GLU A 437 -11.01 -19.70 -38.96
C GLU A 437 -12.26 -20.20 -38.20
N LYS A 438 -12.08 -21.22 -37.33
CA LYS A 438 -13.15 -21.73 -36.48
C LYS A 438 -13.66 -20.69 -35.49
N PHE A 439 -12.75 -19.93 -34.90
CA PHE A 439 -13.12 -18.82 -34.00
C PHE A 439 -13.98 -17.77 -34.70
N TRP A 440 -13.57 -17.32 -35.88
CA TRP A 440 -14.33 -16.32 -36.64
C TRP A 440 -15.63 -16.85 -37.22
N SER A 441 -15.76 -18.16 -37.45
CA SER A 441 -17.05 -18.81 -37.83
C SER A 441 -17.99 -19.05 -36.63
N GLY A 442 -17.58 -18.66 -35.42
CA GLY A 442 -18.38 -18.84 -34.19
C GLY A 442 -18.25 -20.22 -33.55
N ASN A 443 -17.48 -21.13 -34.14
CA ASN A 443 -17.25 -22.47 -33.57
C ASN A 443 -16.12 -22.45 -32.55
N VAL A 444 -16.41 -21.93 -31.34
CA VAL A 444 -15.42 -21.66 -30.29
C VAL A 444 -14.81 -22.93 -29.71
N GLU A 445 -15.58 -23.99 -29.58
CA GLU A 445 -15.13 -25.30 -29.06
C GLU A 445 -14.11 -25.93 -30.01
N GLU A 446 -14.41 -25.97 -31.32
CA GLU A 446 -13.49 -26.47 -32.33
C GLU A 446 -12.20 -25.60 -32.39
N ALA A 447 -12.33 -24.27 -32.25
CA ALA A 447 -11.18 -23.37 -32.17
C ALA A 447 -10.28 -23.72 -31.00
N THR A 448 -10.81 -24.02 -29.84
CA THR A 448 -10.10 -24.45 -28.62
C THR A 448 -9.29 -25.73 -28.87
N ILE A 449 -9.92 -26.72 -29.53
CA ILE A 449 -9.23 -27.96 -29.92
C ILE A 449 -8.06 -27.68 -30.86
N ARG A 450 -8.26 -26.85 -31.90
CA ARG A 450 -7.19 -26.50 -32.84
C ARG A 450 -6.04 -25.73 -32.21
N TYR A 451 -6.32 -24.83 -31.26
CA TYR A 451 -5.27 -24.13 -30.51
C TYR A 451 -4.52 -25.09 -29.57
N THR A 452 -5.19 -26.09 -28.99
CA THR A 452 -4.57 -27.14 -28.17
C THR A 452 -3.64 -27.99 -29.00
N GLU A 453 -4.07 -28.50 -30.14
CA GLU A 453 -3.21 -29.23 -31.11
C GLU A 453 -2.00 -28.37 -31.54
N ALA A 454 -2.22 -27.08 -31.78
CA ALA A 454 -1.15 -26.16 -32.14
C ALA A 454 -0.13 -25.99 -31.00
N LEU A 455 -0.59 -25.92 -29.74
CA LEU A 455 0.29 -25.84 -28.56
C LEU A 455 1.13 -27.11 -28.36
N GLU A 456 0.57 -28.28 -28.63
CA GLU A 456 1.29 -29.56 -28.56
C GLU A 456 2.38 -29.68 -29.62
N LEU A 457 2.13 -29.17 -30.81
CA LEU A 457 3.06 -29.20 -31.93
C LEU A 457 4.13 -28.11 -31.85
N CYS A 458 3.77 -26.91 -31.33
CA CYS A 458 4.64 -25.75 -31.33
C CYS A 458 5.88 -25.93 -30.44
N PRO A 459 7.11 -25.90 -30.95
CA PRO A 459 8.31 -26.15 -30.16
C PRO A 459 8.45 -25.22 -28.95
N LEU A 460 9.00 -25.74 -27.84
CA LEU A 460 9.16 -24.99 -26.57
C LEU A 460 9.95 -23.69 -26.73
N LYS A 461 10.94 -23.68 -27.64
CA LYS A 461 11.75 -22.50 -27.98
C LYS A 461 10.92 -21.35 -28.61
N MET A 462 9.77 -21.66 -29.23
CA MET A 462 8.92 -20.71 -29.92
C MET A 462 7.97 -19.99 -28.92
N ARG A 463 8.55 -19.29 -27.96
CA ARG A 463 7.81 -18.65 -26.86
C ARG A 463 6.74 -17.68 -27.34
N LYS A 464 7.03 -16.86 -28.36
CA LYS A 464 6.07 -15.85 -28.90
C LYS A 464 4.84 -16.50 -29.50
N GLU A 465 5.01 -17.58 -30.27
CA GLU A 465 3.91 -18.33 -30.87
C GLU A 465 3.06 -19.03 -29.82
N ARG A 466 3.70 -19.65 -28.83
CA ARG A 466 2.99 -20.30 -27.71
C ARG A 466 2.21 -19.26 -26.88
N LEU A 467 2.80 -18.09 -26.64
CA LEU A 467 2.10 -16.96 -25.99
C LEU A 467 0.81 -16.60 -26.74
N VAL A 468 0.88 -16.44 -28.07
CA VAL A 468 -0.29 -16.10 -28.88
C VAL A 468 -1.33 -17.21 -28.83
N LEU A 469 -0.91 -18.50 -28.88
CA LEU A 469 -1.82 -19.64 -28.82
C LEU A 469 -2.56 -19.71 -27.48
N TYR A 470 -1.83 -19.60 -26.34
CA TYR A 470 -2.46 -19.53 -25.04
C TYR A 470 -3.41 -18.33 -24.93
N SER A 471 -2.98 -17.16 -25.38
CA SER A 471 -3.83 -15.96 -25.36
C SER A 471 -5.10 -16.16 -26.18
N ASN A 472 -5.03 -16.75 -27.38
CA ASN A 472 -6.21 -17.00 -28.21
C ASN A 472 -7.14 -18.06 -27.60
N ARG A 473 -6.59 -19.11 -26.98
CA ARG A 473 -7.39 -20.13 -26.30
C ARG A 473 -8.07 -19.55 -25.06
N ALA A 474 -7.40 -18.65 -24.31
CA ALA A 474 -8.04 -17.92 -23.22
C ALA A 474 -9.29 -17.13 -23.67
N GLN A 475 -9.27 -16.54 -24.89
CA GLN A 475 -10.45 -15.88 -25.45
C GLN A 475 -11.60 -16.87 -25.72
N CYS A 476 -11.27 -18.06 -26.18
CA CYS A 476 -12.26 -19.12 -26.38
C CYS A 476 -12.90 -19.53 -25.03
N HIS A 477 -12.08 -19.76 -24.00
CA HIS A 477 -12.56 -20.09 -22.66
C HIS A 477 -13.49 -19.01 -22.07
N LEU A 478 -13.19 -17.71 -22.29
CA LEU A 478 -14.12 -16.62 -21.91
C LEU A 478 -15.47 -16.74 -22.59
N LEU A 479 -15.50 -17.03 -23.88
CA LEU A 479 -16.75 -17.19 -24.63
C LEU A 479 -17.52 -18.44 -24.23
N MET A 480 -16.83 -19.49 -23.78
CA MET A 480 -17.42 -20.72 -23.25
C MET A 480 -17.83 -20.60 -21.77
N GLN A 481 -17.70 -19.41 -21.17
CA GLN A 481 -18.00 -19.16 -19.75
C GLN A 481 -17.16 -20.01 -18.77
N ASP A 482 -15.92 -20.31 -19.15
CA ASP A 482 -14.92 -20.99 -18.32
C ASP A 482 -13.82 -20.01 -17.87
N PRO A 483 -14.06 -19.24 -16.79
CA PRO A 483 -13.11 -18.23 -16.32
C PRO A 483 -11.83 -18.85 -15.76
N ASP A 484 -11.87 -20.05 -15.16
CA ASP A 484 -10.69 -20.68 -14.56
C ASP A 484 -9.67 -21.09 -15.63
N ALA A 485 -10.13 -21.74 -16.70
CA ALA A 485 -9.27 -22.06 -17.83
C ALA A 485 -8.77 -20.78 -18.54
N ALA A 486 -9.59 -19.73 -18.62
CA ALA A 486 -9.19 -18.44 -19.19
C ALA A 486 -8.08 -17.76 -18.35
N ILE A 487 -8.19 -17.79 -17.01
CA ILE A 487 -7.16 -17.26 -16.09
C ILE A 487 -5.85 -18.06 -16.26
N SER A 488 -5.93 -19.38 -16.27
CA SER A 488 -4.77 -20.25 -16.44
C SER A 488 -4.03 -19.96 -17.75
N ASP A 489 -4.72 -19.99 -18.89
CA ASP A 489 -4.14 -19.74 -20.19
C ASP A 489 -3.59 -18.32 -20.35
N ALA A 490 -4.31 -17.30 -19.86
CA ALA A 490 -3.83 -15.93 -19.87
C ALA A 490 -2.57 -15.78 -18.99
N THR A 491 -2.51 -16.44 -17.84
CA THR A 491 -1.35 -16.43 -16.94
C THR A 491 -0.14 -17.11 -17.61
N ARG A 492 -0.32 -18.27 -18.26
CA ARG A 492 0.72 -18.94 -19.05
C ARG A 492 1.25 -18.06 -20.18
N ALA A 493 0.35 -17.35 -20.88
CA ALA A 493 0.74 -16.39 -21.90
C ALA A 493 1.59 -15.23 -21.30
N LEU A 494 1.19 -14.69 -20.16
CA LEU A 494 1.91 -13.62 -19.46
C LEU A 494 3.27 -14.08 -18.93
N ALA A 495 3.38 -15.32 -18.45
CA ALA A 495 4.64 -15.92 -18.03
C ALA A 495 5.63 -16.13 -19.21
N LEU A 496 5.12 -16.33 -20.42
CA LEU A 496 5.92 -16.43 -21.64
C LEU A 496 6.37 -15.06 -22.18
N ALA A 497 5.72 -13.97 -21.81
CA ALA A 497 5.99 -12.62 -22.32
C ALA A 497 7.39 -12.11 -21.90
N ARG A 498 7.91 -11.15 -22.65
CA ARG A 498 9.15 -10.40 -22.35
C ARG A 498 8.90 -8.92 -22.65
N PRO A 499 8.95 -8.04 -21.64
CA PRO A 499 9.09 -8.35 -20.20
C PRO A 499 7.94 -9.24 -19.67
N ALA A 500 8.13 -9.85 -18.50
CA ALA A 500 7.08 -10.60 -17.82
C ALA A 500 5.81 -9.75 -17.70
N ASN A 501 4.65 -10.37 -17.84
CA ASN A 501 3.34 -9.69 -17.89
C ASN A 501 3.15 -8.69 -19.06
N GLY A 502 4.12 -8.61 -19.98
CA GLY A 502 4.15 -7.66 -21.08
C GLY A 502 3.26 -8.05 -22.28
N HIS A 503 1.99 -8.43 -22.10
CA HIS A 503 1.07 -8.76 -23.19
C HIS A 503 -0.36 -8.23 -22.94
N ALA A 504 -0.66 -7.07 -23.50
CA ALA A 504 -1.92 -6.36 -23.28
C ALA A 504 -3.19 -7.20 -23.48
N LYS A 505 -3.25 -8.01 -24.56
CA LYS A 505 -4.43 -8.85 -24.84
C LYS A 505 -4.66 -9.92 -23.75
N SER A 506 -3.60 -10.49 -23.19
CA SER A 506 -3.73 -11.47 -22.11
C SER A 506 -4.14 -10.82 -20.80
N LEU A 507 -3.61 -9.64 -20.48
CA LEU A 507 -4.07 -8.86 -19.31
C LEU A 507 -5.56 -8.57 -19.40
N TRP A 508 -6.01 -8.05 -20.53
CA TRP A 508 -7.43 -7.75 -20.74
C TRP A 508 -8.33 -8.99 -20.61
N ARG A 509 -7.92 -10.11 -21.19
CA ARG A 509 -8.68 -11.38 -21.10
C ARG A 509 -8.74 -11.91 -19.69
N ARG A 510 -7.62 -11.83 -18.95
CA ARG A 510 -7.58 -12.27 -17.56
C ARG A 510 -8.41 -11.36 -16.66
N SER A 511 -8.37 -10.03 -16.89
CA SER A 511 -9.26 -9.08 -16.23
C SER A 511 -10.74 -9.43 -16.42
N GLN A 512 -11.15 -9.79 -17.65
CA GLN A 512 -12.52 -10.22 -17.93
C GLN A 512 -12.87 -11.53 -17.20
N ALA A 513 -11.96 -12.49 -17.15
CA ALA A 513 -12.16 -13.74 -16.44
C ALA A 513 -12.30 -13.52 -14.92
N TYR A 514 -11.47 -12.64 -14.33
CA TYR A 514 -11.61 -12.24 -12.94
C TYR A 514 -12.95 -11.51 -12.68
N ASP A 515 -13.40 -10.67 -13.60
CA ASP A 515 -14.72 -10.02 -13.52
C ASP A 515 -15.86 -11.04 -13.50
N MET A 516 -15.79 -12.10 -14.34
CA MET A 516 -16.77 -13.19 -14.33
C MET A 516 -16.80 -13.95 -12.99
N LYS A 517 -15.68 -14.04 -12.29
CA LYS A 517 -15.58 -14.66 -10.95
C LYS A 517 -15.94 -13.70 -9.81
N GLY A 518 -16.25 -12.44 -10.08
CA GLY A 518 -16.47 -11.42 -9.05
C GLY A 518 -15.21 -11.00 -8.29
N MET A 519 -14.03 -11.30 -8.82
CA MET A 519 -12.71 -10.98 -8.24
C MET A 519 -12.32 -9.55 -8.65
N ALA A 520 -12.92 -8.58 -7.98
CA ALA A 520 -12.86 -7.17 -8.37
C ALA A 520 -11.43 -6.61 -8.33
N LYS A 521 -10.66 -6.94 -7.29
CA LYS A 521 -9.29 -6.44 -7.09
C LYS A 521 -8.36 -6.93 -8.20
N GLU A 522 -8.36 -8.21 -8.49
CA GLU A 522 -7.53 -8.84 -9.52
C GLU A 522 -7.92 -8.33 -10.92
N SER A 523 -9.21 -8.21 -11.19
CA SER A 523 -9.72 -7.64 -12.44
C SER A 523 -9.29 -6.19 -12.63
N LEU A 524 -9.33 -5.39 -11.57
CA LEU A 524 -8.92 -4.00 -11.57
C LEU A 524 -7.40 -3.85 -11.84
N MET A 525 -6.57 -4.63 -11.15
CA MET A 525 -5.11 -4.61 -11.34
C MET A 525 -4.71 -4.93 -12.77
N ASP A 526 -5.26 -5.99 -13.35
CA ASP A 526 -5.01 -6.35 -14.75
C ASP A 526 -5.53 -5.29 -15.74
N SER A 527 -6.67 -4.65 -15.43
CA SER A 527 -7.23 -3.55 -16.24
C SER A 527 -6.33 -2.32 -16.23
N ILE A 528 -5.78 -1.96 -15.07
CA ILE A 528 -4.84 -0.83 -14.92
C ILE A 528 -3.55 -1.14 -15.70
N MET A 529 -2.97 -2.34 -15.52
CA MET A 529 -1.76 -2.74 -16.25
C MET A 529 -1.98 -2.79 -17.76
N PHE A 530 -3.16 -3.23 -18.21
CA PHE A 530 -3.54 -3.17 -19.62
C PHE A 530 -3.53 -1.74 -20.16
N VAL A 531 -4.11 -0.79 -19.41
CA VAL A 531 -4.14 0.64 -19.80
C VAL A 531 -2.74 1.22 -19.83
N ASN A 532 -1.93 0.97 -18.80
CA ASN A 532 -0.54 1.44 -18.74
C ASN A 532 0.25 0.97 -19.96
N MET A 533 0.12 -0.30 -20.34
CA MET A 533 0.79 -0.84 -21.54
C MET A 533 0.31 -0.16 -22.85
N LEU A 534 -0.97 0.20 -22.93
CA LEU A 534 -1.48 0.91 -24.11
C LEU A 534 -0.92 2.34 -24.19
N MET A 535 -0.74 2.99 -23.04
CA MET A 535 -0.20 4.35 -22.95
C MET A 535 1.31 4.38 -23.24
N ASP A 536 2.07 3.40 -22.75
CA ASP A 536 3.52 3.31 -22.96
C ASP A 536 3.94 2.94 -24.39
N SER A 537 3.07 2.25 -25.14
CA SER A 537 3.40 1.73 -26.46
C SER A 537 3.55 2.80 -27.57
N ASP A 538 3.14 4.06 -27.32
CA ASP A 538 3.25 5.17 -28.29
C ASP A 538 3.67 6.48 -27.61
N LYS A 539 4.97 6.65 -27.40
CA LYS A 539 5.56 7.93 -27.00
C LYS A 539 5.36 8.96 -28.13
N GLY A 540 4.25 9.70 -28.10
CA GLY A 540 4.06 10.83 -29.03
C GLY A 540 2.65 11.11 -29.55
N LYS A 541 1.64 10.29 -29.26
CA LYS A 541 0.24 10.59 -29.63
C LYS A 541 -0.64 10.54 -28.38
N GLU A 542 -1.42 11.58 -28.16
CA GLU A 542 -2.51 11.58 -27.18
C GLU A 542 -3.48 10.42 -27.49
N ARG A 543 -3.35 9.31 -26.79
CA ARG A 543 -4.33 8.22 -26.86
C ARG A 543 -5.41 8.44 -25.82
N LYS A 544 -6.65 8.43 -26.27
CA LYS A 544 -7.80 8.38 -25.37
C LYS A 544 -7.90 6.99 -24.75
N LEU A 545 -8.12 6.94 -23.45
CA LEU A 545 -8.42 5.71 -22.73
C LEU A 545 -9.61 5.01 -23.41
N PRO A 546 -9.49 3.70 -23.80
CA PRO A 546 -10.61 2.98 -24.38
C PRO A 546 -11.81 2.95 -23.43
N TYR A 547 -12.98 3.33 -23.94
CA TYR A 547 -14.20 3.41 -23.11
C TYR A 547 -14.52 2.13 -22.34
N TYR A 548 -14.34 0.98 -22.98
CA TYR A 548 -14.58 -0.32 -22.32
C TYR A 548 -13.62 -0.57 -21.15
N ALA A 549 -12.36 -0.13 -21.22
CA ALA A 549 -11.39 -0.24 -20.13
C ALA A 549 -11.74 0.72 -18.99
N ALA A 550 -12.10 1.97 -19.31
CA ALA A 550 -12.56 2.92 -18.30
C ALA A 550 -13.81 2.41 -17.56
N ARG A 551 -14.77 1.83 -18.28
CA ARG A 551 -15.97 1.24 -17.70
C ARG A 551 -15.64 0.05 -16.79
N MET A 552 -14.71 -0.82 -17.20
CA MET A 552 -14.27 -1.96 -16.37
C MET A 552 -13.60 -1.45 -15.10
N ILE A 553 -12.67 -0.52 -15.22
CA ILE A 553 -11.98 0.09 -14.06
C ILE A 553 -13.00 0.66 -13.08
N ASN A 554 -13.93 1.51 -13.53
CA ASN A 554 -14.97 2.07 -12.67
C ASN A 554 -15.85 1.00 -11.99
N LYS A 555 -16.25 -0.04 -12.75
CA LYS A 555 -17.00 -1.16 -12.20
C LYS A 555 -16.23 -1.84 -11.06
N GLN A 556 -14.96 -2.15 -11.29
CA GLN A 556 -14.15 -2.88 -10.32
C GLN A 556 -13.74 -2.00 -9.13
N MET A 557 -13.50 -0.71 -9.33
CA MET A 557 -13.26 0.23 -8.24
C MET A 557 -14.46 0.26 -7.27
N THR A 558 -15.67 0.36 -7.81
CA THR A 558 -16.89 0.32 -7.02
C THR A 558 -17.05 -1.02 -6.28
N ALA A 559 -16.82 -2.13 -6.99
CA ALA A 559 -16.98 -3.47 -6.42
C ALA A 559 -15.90 -3.81 -5.36
N ALA A 560 -14.70 -3.25 -5.49
CA ALA A 560 -13.61 -3.44 -4.53
C ALA A 560 -13.78 -2.62 -3.24
N GLY A 561 -14.82 -1.78 -3.14
CA GLY A 561 -15.09 -0.95 -1.98
C GLY A 561 -14.11 0.22 -1.77
N LEU A 562 -13.25 0.50 -2.75
CA LEU A 562 -12.26 1.58 -2.68
C LEU A 562 -12.87 2.99 -2.59
N PHE A 563 -14.16 3.09 -2.89
CA PHE A 563 -14.98 4.30 -2.77
C PHE A 563 -16.39 3.93 -2.29
N ALA A 564 -16.48 3.01 -1.31
CA ALA A 564 -17.77 2.52 -0.80
C ALA A 564 -18.64 3.66 -0.25
N GLY A 565 -18.04 4.70 0.29
CA GLY A 565 -18.72 5.93 0.68
C GLY A 565 -19.44 6.60 -0.49
N LEU A 566 -18.85 6.68 -1.68
CA LEU A 566 -19.47 7.28 -2.86
C LEU A 566 -20.69 6.50 -3.38
N ALA A 567 -20.67 5.17 -3.31
CA ALA A 567 -21.79 4.33 -3.76
C ALA A 567 -23.03 4.40 -2.86
N SER A 568 -22.83 4.58 -1.55
CA SER A 568 -23.91 4.83 -0.57
C SER A 568 -24.49 6.23 -0.75
N TRP A 569 -23.64 7.23 -1.02
CA TRP A 569 -24.02 8.61 -1.26
C TRP A 569 -24.81 8.81 -2.56
N ASP A 570 -24.53 8.05 -3.61
CA ASP A 570 -25.27 8.15 -4.87
C ASP A 570 -26.72 7.69 -4.72
N LYS A 571 -27.01 6.78 -3.76
CA LYS A 571 -28.39 6.40 -3.41
C LYS A 571 -29.11 7.48 -2.62
N THR A 572 -28.49 8.04 -1.60
CA THR A 572 -29.06 9.15 -0.80
C THR A 572 -29.11 10.46 -1.59
N ARG A 573 -28.14 10.72 -2.45
CA ARG A 573 -28.13 11.92 -3.30
C ARG A 573 -29.18 11.87 -4.42
N LYS A 574 -29.52 10.69 -4.92
CA LYS A 574 -30.66 10.54 -5.85
C LYS A 574 -31.99 10.81 -5.16
N GLU A 575 -32.14 10.35 -3.91
CA GLU A 575 -33.34 10.65 -3.11
C GLU A 575 -33.46 12.12 -2.70
N ASP A 576 -32.35 12.79 -2.41
CA ASP A 576 -32.31 14.23 -2.09
C ASP A 576 -32.31 15.12 -3.33
N HIS A 577 -31.76 14.67 -4.47
CA HIS A 577 -31.79 15.43 -5.73
C HIS A 577 -33.18 15.45 -6.36
N ASP A 578 -33.95 14.40 -6.17
CA ASP A 578 -35.37 14.39 -6.57
C ASP A 578 -36.24 15.28 -5.65
N LYS A 579 -35.80 15.51 -4.40
CA LYS A 579 -36.41 16.49 -3.48
C LYS A 579 -35.95 17.94 -3.74
N LYS A 580 -34.74 18.16 -4.30
CA LYS A 580 -34.16 19.50 -4.56
C LYS A 580 -34.27 20.00 -6.00
N LYS A 581 -34.75 19.20 -6.94
CA LYS A 581 -35.04 19.67 -8.31
C LYS A 581 -36.16 20.71 -8.39
N ASN A 582 -36.80 21.04 -7.26
CA ASN A 582 -37.81 22.10 -7.13
C ASN A 582 -37.27 23.43 -6.56
N ALA A 583 -35.95 23.60 -6.36
CA ALA A 583 -35.37 24.86 -5.87
C ALA A 583 -34.07 25.21 -6.61
N VAL A 584 -34.23 26.02 -7.64
CA VAL A 584 -33.37 27.13 -8.17
C VAL A 584 -31.87 26.89 -8.41
N ALA A 585 -31.53 27.13 -9.69
CA ALA A 585 -30.20 27.31 -10.26
C ALA A 585 -29.47 28.58 -9.78
N SER A 586 -28.14 28.46 -9.55
CA SER A 586 -27.14 29.43 -10.02
C SER A 586 -25.72 29.03 -9.61
N SER A 587 -24.80 29.03 -10.58
CA SER A 587 -23.34 28.88 -10.50
C SER A 587 -22.65 30.21 -10.08
N PRO A 588 -21.31 30.33 -9.82
CA PRO A 588 -20.24 29.99 -10.78
C PRO A 588 -18.88 29.48 -10.23
N SER A 589 -18.18 28.84 -11.13
CA SER A 589 -16.74 28.67 -11.41
C SER A 589 -15.62 29.27 -10.55
N GLY A 590 -14.58 28.48 -10.26
CA GLY A 590 -13.22 28.76 -10.64
C GLY A 590 -12.18 29.01 -9.58
N CYS A 591 -11.20 28.18 -9.50
CA CYS A 591 -9.75 28.39 -9.44
C CYS A 591 -9.05 27.29 -8.64
N SER A 592 -8.31 26.48 -9.35
CA SER A 592 -7.36 25.51 -8.83
C SER A 592 -6.07 26.22 -8.36
N LEU A 593 -5.64 25.96 -7.13
CA LEU A 593 -4.29 26.24 -6.64
C LEU A 593 -3.58 24.92 -6.32
N PRO A 594 -2.24 24.84 -6.47
CA PRO A 594 -1.51 23.59 -6.47
C PRO A 594 -1.53 22.89 -5.11
N THR A 595 -1.94 21.65 -5.13
CA THR A 595 -1.86 20.70 -4.02
C THR A 595 -0.40 20.42 -3.73
N ILE A 596 0.05 20.69 -2.50
CA ILE A 596 1.30 20.10 -1.98
C ILE A 596 0.96 18.66 -1.70
N GLU A 597 1.38 17.76 -2.59
CA GLU A 597 1.32 16.33 -2.38
C GLU A 597 2.20 15.98 -1.18
N GLU A 598 1.60 15.43 -0.13
CA GLU A 598 2.34 14.63 0.85
C GLU A 598 2.81 13.39 0.10
N GLU A 599 4.04 13.41 -0.44
CA GLU A 599 4.62 12.21 -1.05
C GLU A 599 4.67 11.09 -0.03
N PRO A 600 4.31 9.85 -0.41
CA PRO A 600 4.53 8.68 0.42
C PRO A 600 6.04 8.40 0.47
N TRP A 601 6.71 8.94 1.48
CA TRP A 601 8.19 8.89 1.65
C TRP A 601 8.75 7.49 1.85
N PHE A 602 7.89 6.50 2.03
CA PHE A 602 8.32 5.19 2.54
C PHE A 602 8.99 4.27 1.51
N CYS A 603 8.79 4.44 0.21
CA CYS A 603 9.25 3.45 -0.79
C CYS A 603 10.36 3.92 -1.73
N ARG A 604 10.56 5.22 -1.95
CA ARG A 604 11.51 5.67 -2.99
C ARG A 604 12.98 5.59 -2.59
N ARG A 605 13.34 5.57 -1.31
CA ARG A 605 14.75 5.53 -0.89
C ARG A 605 15.27 4.15 -0.53
N GLU A 606 14.47 3.25 0.02
CA GLU A 606 14.92 1.88 0.31
C GLU A 606 15.13 1.03 -0.94
N CYS A 607 14.46 1.33 -2.05
CA CYS A 607 14.69 0.64 -3.33
C CYS A 607 15.95 1.13 -4.08
N LYS A 608 16.58 2.24 -3.69
CA LYS A 608 17.83 2.74 -4.30
C LYS A 608 19.08 2.51 -3.46
N GLY A 609 18.95 2.09 -2.22
CA GLY A 609 20.06 1.65 -1.39
C GLY A 609 20.52 0.27 -1.85
N LYS A 610 21.72 0.18 -2.37
CA LYS A 610 22.47 -1.06 -2.60
C LYS A 610 22.57 -1.85 -1.28
N GLY A 611 21.51 -2.51 -0.89
CA GLY A 611 21.50 -3.49 0.17
C GLY A 611 21.71 -4.86 -0.45
N GLU A 612 22.97 -5.23 -0.70
CA GLU A 612 23.37 -6.63 -0.73
C GLU A 612 22.96 -7.25 0.61
N TRP A 613 21.78 -7.85 0.65
CA TRP A 613 21.46 -8.82 1.68
C TRP A 613 22.31 -10.05 1.42
N ARG A 614 23.57 -10.01 1.91
CA ARG A 614 24.41 -11.22 1.99
C ARG A 614 23.70 -12.21 2.89
N GLU A 615 23.23 -13.29 2.28
CA GLU A 615 22.95 -14.56 2.96
C GLU A 615 24.15 -14.94 3.83
N ARG A 616 24.06 -14.77 5.14
CA ARG A 616 24.89 -15.57 6.04
C ARG A 616 24.12 -16.87 6.29
N ARG A 617 24.79 -17.93 5.89
CA ARG A 617 24.41 -19.31 6.11
C ARG A 617 24.19 -19.61 7.60
#